data_3d3f8d02e964c86a22c4d0874bcdfb08
#
_entry.id   3d3f8d02e964c86a22c4d0874bcdfb08
#
_cell.length_a   1.000
_cell.length_b   1.000
_cell.length_c   1.000
_cell.angle_alpha   90.00
_cell.angle_beta   90.00
_cell.angle_gamma   90.00
#
_symmetry.space_group_name_H-M   'P 1'
#
loop_
_entity.id
_entity.type
_entity.pdbx_description
1 polymer ?
#
loop_
_entity_poly.entity_id
_entity_poly.type
_entity_poly.pdbx_seq_one_letter_code
_entity_poly.pdbx_strand_id
1 'polypeptide(L)'
;MVLLDTNIVLNYIRKYALVPDACFISIVTIGELKAFALKRNWGKQKKDILQLNLGRLHVIDISNTLTDVYAEIDAFSQGLHLEKKVSTSARNMGKNDIWIAATAYFFEIPLQTTDNDFSHISEFGLKLDKSSL
;
A
#
# COMPACT_ATOMS: atom_id res chain seq x y z
N MET A 1 2.10 -14.65 1.60
CA MET A 1 1.79 -13.70 0.51
C MET A 1 1.27 -12.41 1.12
N VAL A 2 1.88 -11.30 0.80
CA VAL A 2 1.55 -10.02 1.43
C VAL A 2 1.76 -8.89 0.43
N LEU A 3 0.89 -7.86 0.48
CA LEU A 3 1.07 -6.62 -0.27
C LEU A 3 1.83 -5.64 0.63
N LEU A 4 2.93 -5.10 0.13
CA LEU A 4 3.76 -4.18 0.90
C LEU A 4 3.32 -2.74 0.64
N ASP A 5 3.05 -1.99 1.72
CA ASP A 5 2.85 -0.55 1.64
C ASP A 5 4.18 0.14 1.28
N THR A 6 4.08 1.33 0.73
CA THR A 6 5.23 2.12 0.29
C THR A 6 6.27 2.29 1.39
N ASN A 7 5.83 2.58 2.62
CA ASN A 7 6.74 2.77 3.75
C ASN A 7 7.54 1.52 4.09
N ILE A 8 6.96 0.34 3.91
CA ILE A 8 7.67 -0.92 4.15
C ILE A 8 8.82 -1.06 3.15
N VAL A 9 8.54 -0.83 1.85
CA VAL A 9 9.59 -0.93 0.82
C VAL A 9 10.67 0.12 1.06
N LEU A 10 10.29 1.34 1.43
CA LEU A 10 11.25 2.40 1.77
C LEU A 10 12.17 1.99 2.89
N ASN A 11 11.67 1.28 3.91
CA ASN A 11 12.50 0.81 5.01
C ASN A 11 13.55 -0.19 4.53
N TYR A 12 13.19 -1.11 3.64
CA TYR A 12 14.17 -2.03 3.04
C TYR A 12 15.23 -1.26 2.26
N ILE A 13 14.81 -0.29 1.44
CA ILE A 13 15.74 0.51 0.65
C ILE A 13 16.71 1.29 1.55
N ARG A 14 16.21 1.90 2.61
CA ARG A 14 17.03 2.66 3.55
C ARG A 14 18.07 1.80 4.26
N LYS A 15 17.78 0.53 4.45
CA LYS A 15 18.69 -0.44 5.06
C LYS A 15 19.53 -1.17 4.02
N TYR A 16 19.41 -0.82 2.76
CA TYR A 16 20.08 -1.52 1.64
C TYR A 16 19.81 -3.02 1.66
N ALA A 17 18.58 -3.38 2.05
CA ALA A 17 18.14 -4.77 2.17
C ALA A 17 17.18 -5.14 1.05
N LEU A 18 17.04 -6.43 0.78
CA LEU A 18 16.12 -6.96 -0.21
C LEU A 18 14.84 -7.42 0.47
N VAL A 19 13.71 -7.15 -0.18
CA VAL A 19 12.41 -7.64 0.27
C VAL A 19 12.37 -9.17 0.19
N PRO A 20 11.58 -9.82 1.06
CA PRO A 20 11.39 -11.28 0.98
C PRO A 20 10.76 -11.70 -0.34
N ASP A 21 10.96 -12.97 -0.72
CA ASP A 21 10.27 -13.54 -1.88
C ASP A 21 8.76 -13.60 -1.65
N ALA A 22 8.01 -13.69 -2.72
CA ALA A 22 6.55 -13.84 -2.72
C ALA A 22 5.80 -12.63 -2.13
N CYS A 23 6.42 -11.44 -2.17
CA CYS A 23 5.74 -10.19 -1.83
C CYS A 23 5.19 -9.51 -3.07
N PHE A 24 4.06 -8.81 -2.87
CA PHE A 24 3.39 -8.06 -3.91
C PHE A 24 3.51 -6.56 -3.65
N ILE A 25 3.41 -5.78 -4.71
CA ILE A 25 3.45 -4.32 -4.65
C ILE A 25 2.44 -3.77 -5.65
N SER A 26 1.75 -2.69 -5.27
CA SER A 26 0.89 -1.97 -6.20
C SER A 26 1.72 -1.14 -7.18
N ILE A 27 1.24 -1.01 -8.41
CA ILE A 27 1.84 -0.08 -9.38
C ILE A 27 1.87 1.36 -8.81
N VAL A 28 0.91 1.71 -7.97
CA VAL A 28 0.87 3.00 -7.27
C VAL A 28 2.11 3.20 -6.41
N THR A 29 2.51 2.18 -5.67
CA THR A 29 3.71 2.23 -4.83
C THR A 29 4.97 2.41 -5.67
N ILE A 30 5.05 1.78 -6.84
CA ILE A 30 6.19 1.98 -7.74
C ILE A 30 6.31 3.44 -8.12
N GLY A 31 5.19 4.07 -8.50
CA GLY A 31 5.18 5.49 -8.82
C GLY A 31 5.64 6.36 -7.67
N GLU A 32 5.18 6.06 -6.47
CA GLU A 32 5.59 6.79 -5.26
C GLU A 32 7.09 6.65 -4.98
N LEU A 33 7.63 5.43 -5.10
CA LEU A 33 9.05 5.18 -4.87
C LEU A 33 9.92 5.89 -5.87
N LYS A 34 9.54 5.86 -7.15
CA LYS A 34 10.28 6.59 -8.19
C LYS A 34 10.22 8.10 -7.99
N ALA A 35 9.07 8.61 -7.54
CA ALA A 35 8.94 10.02 -7.20
C ALA A 35 9.84 10.41 -6.02
N PHE A 36 9.93 9.57 -4.99
CA PHE A 36 10.85 9.78 -3.89
C PHE A 36 12.30 9.88 -4.37
N ALA A 37 12.71 8.94 -5.25
CA ALA A 37 14.06 8.94 -5.78
C ALA A 37 14.41 10.26 -6.47
N LEU A 38 13.46 10.80 -7.25
CA LEU A 38 13.64 12.08 -7.94
C LEU A 38 13.63 13.26 -6.99
N LYS A 39 12.61 13.35 -6.13
CA LYS A 39 12.44 14.49 -5.23
C LYS A 39 13.56 14.61 -4.22
N ARG A 40 14.10 13.48 -3.77
CA ARG A 40 15.18 13.44 -2.77
C ARG A 40 16.55 13.26 -3.39
N ASN A 41 16.61 13.27 -4.71
CA ASN A 41 17.86 13.15 -5.46
C ASN A 41 18.73 12.00 -4.96
N TRP A 42 18.16 10.79 -4.96
CA TRP A 42 18.87 9.60 -4.52
C TRP A 42 20.11 9.35 -5.37
N GLY A 43 21.21 8.98 -4.72
CA GLY A 43 22.42 8.58 -5.41
C GLY A 43 22.33 7.18 -6.01
N LYS A 44 23.40 6.79 -6.71
CA LYS A 44 23.43 5.51 -7.45
C LYS A 44 23.15 4.31 -6.58
N GLN A 45 23.74 4.22 -5.39
CA GLN A 45 23.55 3.08 -4.48
C GLN A 45 22.09 2.85 -4.14
N LYS A 46 21.38 3.90 -3.76
CA LYS A 46 19.97 3.81 -3.39
C LYS A 46 19.10 3.48 -4.59
N LYS A 47 19.42 4.05 -5.76
CA LYS A 47 18.70 3.74 -6.99
C LYS A 47 18.90 2.28 -7.40
N ASP A 48 20.10 1.75 -7.21
CA ASP A 48 20.39 0.36 -7.52
C ASP A 48 19.60 -0.59 -6.62
N ILE A 49 19.55 -0.30 -5.31
CA ILE A 49 18.78 -1.15 -4.39
C ILE A 49 17.27 -1.05 -4.65
N LEU A 50 16.79 0.13 -5.08
CA LEU A 50 15.41 0.27 -5.51
C LEU A 50 15.12 -0.68 -6.69
N GLN A 51 15.95 -0.65 -7.73
CA GLN A 51 15.76 -1.50 -8.89
C GLN A 51 15.83 -2.99 -8.57
N LEU A 52 16.76 -3.38 -7.70
CA LEU A 52 16.86 -4.77 -7.24
C LEU A 52 15.58 -5.22 -6.53
N ASN A 53 15.04 -4.37 -5.66
CA ASN A 53 13.81 -4.68 -4.95
C ASN A 53 12.61 -4.75 -5.89
N LEU A 54 12.50 -3.82 -6.84
CA LEU A 54 11.41 -3.83 -7.81
C LEU A 54 11.45 -5.09 -8.69
N GLY A 55 12.65 -5.59 -9.00
CA GLY A 55 12.80 -6.83 -9.76
C GLY A 55 12.38 -8.09 -9.00
N ARG A 56 12.32 -8.04 -7.67
CA ARG A 56 11.91 -9.17 -6.84
C ARG A 56 10.41 -9.18 -6.55
N LEU A 57 9.76 -8.04 -6.63
CA LEU A 57 8.36 -7.88 -6.26
C LEU A 57 7.43 -8.24 -7.42
N HIS A 58 6.29 -8.82 -7.06
CA HIS A 58 5.22 -9.07 -8.02
C HIS A 58 4.32 -7.85 -8.06
N VAL A 59 4.15 -7.24 -9.23
CA VAL A 59 3.43 -5.98 -9.40
C VAL A 59 1.97 -6.24 -9.71
N ILE A 60 1.08 -5.56 -9.01
CA ILE A 60 -0.36 -5.57 -9.29
C ILE A 60 -0.75 -4.22 -9.86
N ASP A 61 -1.30 -4.24 -11.07
CA ASP A 61 -1.78 -3.04 -11.75
C ASP A 61 -3.14 -2.60 -11.22
N ILE A 62 -3.43 -1.32 -11.37
CA ILE A 62 -4.79 -0.82 -11.20
C ILE A 62 -5.61 -1.28 -12.40
N SER A 63 -6.78 -1.86 -12.12
CA SER A 63 -7.69 -2.31 -13.16
C SER A 63 -9.10 -1.78 -12.89
N ASN A 64 -9.96 -1.88 -13.88
CA ASN A 64 -11.33 -1.44 -13.74
C ASN A 64 -12.07 -2.18 -12.62
N THR A 65 -11.69 -3.44 -12.36
CA THR A 65 -12.31 -4.21 -11.27
C THR A 65 -12.05 -3.64 -9.88
N LEU A 66 -10.96 -2.87 -9.71
CA LEU A 66 -10.65 -2.25 -8.44
C LEU A 66 -11.43 -0.96 -8.17
N THR A 67 -12.06 -0.39 -9.20
CA THR A 67 -12.74 0.91 -9.05
C THR A 67 -13.93 0.85 -8.09
N ASP A 68 -14.69 -0.25 -8.11
CA ASP A 68 -15.81 -0.41 -7.18
C ASP A 68 -15.32 -0.53 -5.75
N VAL A 69 -14.28 -1.30 -5.52
CA VAL A 69 -13.69 -1.45 -4.18
C VAL A 69 -13.10 -0.13 -3.69
N TYR A 70 -12.44 0.60 -4.58
CA TYR A 70 -11.93 1.94 -4.27
C TYR A 70 -13.07 2.84 -3.77
N ALA A 71 -14.17 2.89 -4.52
CA ALA A 71 -15.30 3.73 -4.18
C ALA A 71 -15.92 3.36 -2.83
N GLU A 72 -16.06 2.06 -2.56
CA GLU A 72 -16.62 1.59 -1.30
C GLU A 72 -15.71 1.90 -0.11
N ILE A 73 -14.41 1.70 -0.25
CA ILE A 73 -13.45 2.00 0.83
C ILE A 73 -13.40 3.49 1.10
N ASP A 74 -13.38 4.31 0.05
CA ASP A 74 -13.39 5.77 0.21
C ASP A 74 -14.65 6.24 0.96
N ALA A 75 -15.80 5.77 0.55
CA ALA A 75 -17.07 6.10 1.22
C ALA A 75 -17.08 5.62 2.66
N PHE A 76 -16.59 4.38 2.91
CA PHE A 76 -16.52 3.83 4.26
C PHE A 76 -15.60 4.67 5.16
N SER A 77 -14.42 5.02 4.66
CA SER A 77 -13.45 5.80 5.42
C SER A 77 -14.00 7.17 5.83
N GLN A 78 -14.77 7.78 4.94
CA GLN A 78 -15.37 9.10 5.19
C GLN A 78 -16.69 9.04 5.97
N GLY A 79 -17.12 7.84 6.39
CA GLY A 79 -18.35 7.67 7.14
C GLY A 79 -19.62 7.81 6.30
N LEU A 80 -19.50 7.68 4.98
CA LEU A 80 -20.58 7.89 4.02
C LEU A 80 -21.10 6.61 3.37
N HIS A 81 -20.57 5.46 3.75
CA HIS A 81 -21.05 4.18 3.21
C HIS A 81 -22.45 3.89 3.75
N LEU A 82 -23.36 3.47 2.87
CA LEU A 82 -24.77 3.29 3.24
C LEU A 82 -25.01 2.13 4.20
N GLU A 83 -24.25 1.06 4.08
CA GLU A 83 -24.46 -0.17 4.82
C GLU A 83 -23.42 -0.39 5.93
N LYS A 84 -22.15 -0.16 5.61
CA LYS A 84 -21.04 -0.39 6.54
C LYS A 84 -20.65 0.90 7.21
N LYS A 85 -20.66 0.93 8.54
CA LYS A 85 -20.34 2.12 9.31
C LYS A 85 -19.02 1.93 10.04
N VAL A 86 -18.14 2.92 9.92
CA VAL A 86 -16.90 2.96 10.67
C VAL A 86 -17.21 3.31 12.13
N SER A 87 -16.63 2.57 13.09
CA SER A 87 -16.91 2.79 14.52
C SER A 87 -16.14 3.97 15.11
N THR A 88 -15.07 4.39 14.43
CA THR A 88 -14.25 5.53 14.84
C THR A 88 -14.59 6.77 14.02
N SER A 89 -13.84 7.86 14.25
CA SER A 89 -14.03 9.09 13.46
C SER A 89 -13.76 8.83 11.98
N ALA A 90 -14.56 9.47 11.13
CA ALA A 90 -14.37 9.44 9.70
C ALA A 90 -12.99 10.04 9.33
N ARG A 91 -12.37 9.48 8.30
CA ARG A 91 -11.07 9.92 7.82
C ARG A 91 -11.10 10.13 6.31
N ASN A 92 -10.38 11.16 5.87
CA ASN A 92 -10.17 11.41 4.45
C ASN A 92 -8.78 10.87 4.08
N MET A 93 -8.74 9.61 3.66
CA MET A 93 -7.48 8.97 3.28
C MET A 93 -6.93 9.54 1.98
N GLY A 94 -5.60 9.52 1.84
CA GLY A 94 -4.96 9.83 0.57
C GLY A 94 -5.39 8.84 -0.51
N LYS A 95 -5.48 9.31 -1.75
CA LYS A 95 -5.95 8.49 -2.88
C LYS A 95 -5.07 7.28 -3.14
N ASN A 96 -3.76 7.44 -3.03
CA ASN A 96 -2.84 6.32 -3.21
C ASN A 96 -3.06 5.24 -2.15
N ASP A 97 -3.30 5.64 -0.91
CA ASP A 97 -3.58 4.70 0.18
C ASP A 97 -4.88 3.94 -0.06
N ILE A 98 -5.89 4.61 -0.61
CA ILE A 98 -7.15 3.93 -0.95
C ILE A 98 -6.91 2.88 -2.05
N TRP A 99 -6.13 3.21 -3.09
CA TRP A 99 -5.79 2.24 -4.13
C TRP A 99 -5.04 1.03 -3.58
N ILE A 100 -4.11 1.26 -2.66
CA ILE A 100 -3.33 0.18 -2.03
C ILE A 100 -4.27 -0.70 -1.19
N ALA A 101 -5.12 -0.08 -0.38
CA ALA A 101 -6.10 -0.82 0.43
C ALA A 101 -7.08 -1.62 -0.44
N ALA A 102 -7.57 -1.01 -1.51
CA ALA A 102 -8.49 -1.65 -2.45
C ALA A 102 -7.84 -2.89 -3.10
N THR A 103 -6.57 -2.78 -3.45
CA THR A 103 -5.82 -3.89 -4.05
C THR A 103 -5.71 -5.06 -3.09
N ALA A 104 -5.30 -4.80 -1.85
CA ALA A 104 -5.17 -5.85 -0.84
C ALA A 104 -6.52 -6.50 -0.54
N TYR A 105 -7.56 -5.71 -0.40
CA TYR A 105 -8.90 -6.21 -0.12
C TYR A 105 -9.42 -7.09 -1.25
N PHE A 106 -9.30 -6.61 -2.49
CA PHE A 106 -9.82 -7.33 -3.67
C PHE A 106 -9.17 -8.69 -3.84
N PHE A 107 -7.86 -8.75 -3.66
CA PHE A 107 -7.11 -10.01 -3.83
C PHE A 107 -7.05 -10.83 -2.54
N GLU A 108 -7.68 -10.38 -1.47
CA GLU A 108 -7.75 -11.07 -0.18
C GLU A 108 -6.37 -11.41 0.38
N ILE A 109 -5.41 -10.50 0.24
CA ILE A 109 -4.06 -10.64 0.79
C ILE A 109 -3.85 -9.59 1.87
N PRO A 110 -3.06 -9.91 2.91
CA PRO A 110 -2.77 -8.92 3.95
C PRO A 110 -1.97 -7.75 3.40
N LEU A 111 -2.28 -6.54 3.90
CA LEU A 111 -1.47 -5.36 3.66
C LEU A 111 -0.49 -5.21 4.81
N GLN A 112 0.80 -5.26 4.52
CA GLN A 112 1.85 -4.99 5.50
C GLN A 112 2.14 -3.49 5.51
N THR A 113 1.93 -2.86 6.64
CA THR A 113 2.12 -1.42 6.81
C THR A 113 2.44 -1.09 8.26
N THR A 114 3.16 0.01 8.47
CA THR A 114 3.33 0.59 9.81
C THR A 114 2.45 1.84 9.98
N ASP A 115 1.71 2.21 8.95
CA ASP A 115 0.88 3.41 8.94
C ASP A 115 -0.47 3.15 9.61
N ASN A 116 -0.79 3.93 10.64
CA ASN A 116 -2.06 3.83 11.35
C ASN A 116 -3.24 4.36 10.56
N ASP A 117 -3.00 5.05 9.44
CA ASP A 117 -4.08 5.56 8.59
C ASP A 117 -4.92 4.46 7.96
N PHE A 118 -4.42 3.23 7.91
CA PHE A 118 -5.18 2.07 7.43
C PHE A 118 -5.98 1.36 8.51
N SER A 119 -5.76 1.68 9.79
CA SER A 119 -6.28 0.87 10.90
C SER A 119 -7.79 0.72 10.88
N HIS A 120 -8.53 1.79 10.57
CA HIS A 120 -9.99 1.76 10.55
C HIS A 120 -10.55 0.92 9.38
N ILE A 121 -9.77 0.68 8.34
CA ILE A 121 -10.22 -0.11 7.18
C ILE A 121 -10.29 -1.61 7.52
N SER A 122 -9.69 -2.04 8.63
CA SER A 122 -9.85 -3.42 9.10
C SER A 122 -11.32 -3.74 9.37
N GLU A 123 -12.12 -2.76 9.78
CA GLU A 123 -13.56 -2.95 9.99
C GLU A 123 -14.31 -3.19 8.68
N PHE A 124 -13.79 -2.68 7.58
CA PHE A 124 -14.35 -2.95 6.25
C PHE A 124 -14.05 -4.38 5.80
N GLY A 125 -13.00 -4.97 6.31
CA GLY A 125 -12.59 -6.33 5.99
C GLY A 125 -11.15 -6.44 5.48
N LEU A 126 -10.40 -5.34 5.47
CA LEU A 126 -8.99 -5.37 5.10
C LEU A 126 -8.19 -6.12 6.16
N LYS A 127 -7.36 -7.06 5.70
CA LYS A 127 -6.42 -7.76 6.57
C LYS A 127 -5.15 -6.93 6.70
N LEU A 128 -4.78 -6.58 7.92
CA LEU A 128 -3.58 -5.78 8.18
C LEU A 128 -2.51 -6.62 8.86
N ASP A 129 -1.28 -6.47 8.40
CA ASP A 129 -0.08 -6.97 9.06
C ASP A 129 0.72 -5.74 9.48
N LYS A 130 0.75 -5.47 10.77
CA LYS A 130 1.42 -4.28 11.34
C LYS A 130 2.87 -4.55 11.71
N SER A 131 3.40 -5.73 11.39
CA SER A 131 4.79 -6.03 11.69
C SER A 131 5.71 -5.11 10.89
N SER A 132 6.77 -4.68 11.53
CA SER A 132 7.81 -3.87 10.91
C SER A 132 9.07 -4.70 10.72
N LEU A 133 10.00 -4.16 9.97
CA LEU A 133 11.32 -4.75 9.80
C LEU A 133 12.10 -4.81 11.11
#